data_0485c5b3c5543d717925c2e429390787
#
_entry.id   0485c5b3c5543d717925c2e429390787
#
_cell.length_a   1.000
_cell.length_b   1.000
_cell.length_c   1.000
_cell.angle_alpha   90.00
_cell.angle_beta   90.00
_cell.angle_gamma   90.00
#
_symmetry.space_group_name_H-M   'P 1'
#
loop_
_entity.id
_entity.type
_entity.pdbx_description
1 polymer ?
#
loop_
_entity_poly.entity_id
_entity_poly.type
_entity_poly.pdbx_seq_one_letter_code
_entity_poly.pdbx_strand_id
1 'polypeptide(L)'
;MMPDYTAGAMPHDFRSRGYRVAAMAALAYSLVIIYASLQPFTGWRTETMPFGAFLFAPWPRWISLEDVGFNFAAYLPLGFLLALALCARLHPRNAVVLAIIACAALSLVLESAQQYLPVRIASAVDLLVNACGGMVGALIAPLFAPGHRFGERLALLRNRWFIDGPRGDAVLLLAGLWLLTQLHAAPINMGNGDLRASLALVARFAYTPESYRYAEAGVVMLSIAALGLLLGSVARNIGSGYWRMFALFIAGACVLKTLAAWLILRTATPWSWLTPGFVMGLAAAIMLLLVFVRLPQRGRGFAALLALIAAVALVNCTPENPYRSLPVHLLPGRVGHFLSFTSISRALSDLWPLLTLLFLLVSLPVRYASDRR
;
A
#
# COMPACT_ATOMS: atom_id res chain seq x y z
N MET A 1 13.87 32.00 -21.10
CA MET A 1 12.66 32.79 -20.89
C MET A 1 11.69 31.91 -20.09
N MET A 2 11.58 32.12 -18.79
CA MET A 2 10.64 31.43 -17.93
C MET A 2 9.27 32.05 -18.10
N PRO A 3 8.18 31.30 -18.30
CA PRO A 3 6.86 31.90 -18.22
C PRO A 3 6.58 32.27 -16.76
N ASP A 4 6.22 33.51 -16.58
CA ASP A 4 5.75 34.12 -15.33
C ASP A 4 4.44 33.42 -14.91
N TYR A 5 4.51 32.55 -13.93
CA TYR A 5 3.32 32.03 -13.26
C TYR A 5 2.86 33.00 -12.20
N THR A 6 2.28 34.12 -12.65
CA THR A 6 1.42 34.95 -11.80
C THR A 6 0.31 34.07 -11.22
N ALA A 7 -0.04 34.30 -9.95
CA ALA A 7 -1.01 33.59 -9.13
C ALA A 7 -2.44 33.54 -9.73
N GLY A 8 -2.57 32.83 -10.84
CA GLY A 8 -3.84 32.51 -11.51
C GLY A 8 -4.28 31.13 -11.07
N ALA A 9 -5.55 31.02 -10.71
CA ALA A 9 -6.18 29.77 -10.30
C ALA A 9 -5.83 28.61 -11.25
N MET A 10 -5.36 27.49 -10.69
CA MET A 10 -5.07 26.29 -11.48
C MET A 10 -6.24 25.95 -12.43
N PRO A 11 -5.96 25.50 -13.67
CA PRO A 11 -7.01 25.13 -14.64
C PRO A 11 -7.99 24.14 -14.02
N HIS A 12 -9.28 24.31 -14.31
CA HIS A 12 -10.39 23.53 -13.76
C HIS A 12 -10.20 22.00 -13.95
N ASP A 13 -9.54 21.61 -15.02
CA ASP A 13 -9.22 20.22 -15.37
C ASP A 13 -8.21 19.55 -14.39
N PHE A 14 -7.35 20.33 -13.79
CA PHE A 14 -6.38 19.91 -12.79
C PHE A 14 -7.03 19.55 -11.46
N ARG A 15 -7.99 20.36 -11.02
CA ARG A 15 -8.73 20.13 -9.78
C ARG A 15 -9.55 18.85 -9.87
N SER A 16 -10.21 18.64 -11.00
CA SER A 16 -11.08 17.47 -11.22
C SER A 16 -10.31 16.14 -11.23
N ARG A 17 -9.03 16.12 -11.63
CA ARG A 17 -8.21 14.91 -11.67
C ARG A 17 -7.77 14.44 -10.29
N GLY A 18 -7.26 15.33 -9.46
CA GLY A 18 -6.83 14.97 -8.09
C GLY A 18 -7.96 14.32 -7.30
N TYR A 19 -9.15 14.84 -7.45
CA TYR A 19 -10.34 14.28 -6.80
C TYR A 19 -10.74 12.91 -7.34
N ARG A 20 -10.59 12.65 -8.64
CA ARG A 20 -10.87 11.32 -9.24
C ARG A 20 -9.90 10.27 -8.72
N VAL A 21 -8.61 10.60 -8.64
CA VAL A 21 -7.60 9.69 -8.07
C VAL A 21 -7.90 9.39 -6.61
N ALA A 22 -8.25 10.41 -5.81
CA ALA A 22 -8.63 10.22 -4.42
C ALA A 22 -9.89 9.33 -4.28
N ALA A 23 -10.88 9.48 -5.16
CA ALA A 23 -12.08 8.65 -5.15
C ALA A 23 -11.77 7.18 -5.50
N MET A 24 -10.96 6.94 -6.53
CA MET A 24 -10.51 5.58 -6.87
C MET A 24 -9.68 4.95 -5.76
N ALA A 25 -8.78 5.73 -5.16
CA ALA A 25 -7.98 5.27 -4.02
C ALA A 25 -8.84 4.96 -2.80
N ALA A 26 -9.84 5.81 -2.49
CA ALA A 26 -10.79 5.59 -1.40
C ALA A 26 -11.58 4.29 -1.61
N LEU A 27 -12.09 4.06 -2.83
CA LEU A 27 -12.81 2.83 -3.16
C LEU A 27 -11.91 1.59 -3.02
N ALA A 28 -10.73 1.62 -3.62
CA ALA A 28 -9.77 0.51 -3.54
C ALA A 28 -9.37 0.23 -2.10
N TYR A 29 -9.10 1.26 -1.30
CA TYR A 29 -8.72 1.12 0.09
C TYR A 29 -9.88 0.63 0.96
N SER A 30 -11.13 1.07 0.69
CA SER A 30 -12.33 0.52 1.34
C SER A 30 -12.47 -0.99 1.10
N LEU A 31 -12.25 -1.45 -0.14
CA LEU A 31 -12.29 -2.87 -0.48
C LEU A 31 -11.20 -3.67 0.27
N VAL A 32 -10.00 -3.10 0.43
CA VAL A 32 -8.93 -3.71 1.22
C VAL A 32 -9.34 -3.82 2.69
N ILE A 33 -9.93 -2.79 3.28
CA ILE A 33 -10.43 -2.83 4.67
C ILE A 33 -11.53 -3.90 4.81
N ILE A 34 -12.50 -3.94 3.90
CA ILE A 34 -13.59 -4.94 3.92
C ILE A 34 -13.00 -6.36 3.86
N TYR A 35 -12.10 -6.61 2.90
CA TYR A 35 -11.44 -7.90 2.76
C TYR A 35 -10.74 -8.34 4.05
N ALA A 36 -9.92 -7.46 4.60
CA ALA A 36 -9.15 -7.77 5.80
C ALA A 36 -9.99 -7.94 7.05
N SER A 37 -11.06 -7.17 7.18
CA SER A 37 -11.96 -7.24 8.33
C SER A 37 -12.77 -8.54 8.33
N LEU A 38 -13.11 -9.08 7.14
CA LEU A 38 -13.97 -10.27 7.01
C LEU A 38 -13.19 -11.56 6.74
N GLN A 39 -11.88 -11.50 6.55
CA GLN A 39 -11.08 -12.71 6.42
C GLN A 39 -11.16 -13.57 7.71
N PRO A 40 -11.31 -14.91 7.65
CA PRO A 40 -11.05 -15.79 6.48
C PRO A 40 -12.26 -16.09 5.59
N PHE A 41 -13.39 -15.43 5.71
CA PHE A 41 -14.63 -15.64 4.95
C PHE A 41 -15.29 -17.02 5.14
N THR A 42 -14.81 -17.81 6.08
CA THR A 42 -15.27 -19.19 6.35
C THR A 42 -15.75 -19.34 7.78
N GLY A 43 -16.57 -20.32 8.03
CA GLY A 43 -17.06 -20.62 9.38
C GLY A 43 -18.11 -19.65 9.90
N TRP A 44 -18.85 -18.98 9.00
CA TRP A 44 -19.91 -18.06 9.39
C TRP A 44 -20.94 -18.74 10.28
N ARG A 45 -21.28 -18.12 11.40
CA ARG A 45 -22.33 -18.61 12.32
C ARG A 45 -23.68 -18.43 11.68
N THR A 46 -24.56 -19.42 11.88
CA THR A 46 -25.94 -19.39 11.40
C THR A 46 -26.91 -18.76 12.38
N GLU A 47 -26.46 -18.47 13.60
CA GLU A 47 -27.26 -17.84 14.62
C GLU A 47 -27.58 -16.38 14.24
N THR A 48 -28.85 -15.99 14.34
CA THR A 48 -29.30 -14.64 14.07
C THR A 48 -28.99 -13.74 15.26
N MET A 49 -28.04 -12.83 15.08
CA MET A 49 -27.76 -11.76 16.05
C MET A 49 -28.33 -10.42 15.55
N PRO A 50 -28.91 -9.59 16.39
CA PRO A 50 -29.35 -8.26 16.00
C PRO A 50 -28.17 -7.44 15.44
N PHE A 51 -28.43 -6.65 14.39
CA PHE A 51 -27.45 -5.71 13.87
C PHE A 51 -26.98 -4.76 14.97
N GLY A 52 -25.66 -4.63 15.16
CA GLY A 52 -25.09 -3.77 16.19
C GLY A 52 -25.23 -4.30 17.63
N ALA A 53 -25.54 -5.60 17.83
CA ALA A 53 -25.67 -6.18 19.17
C ALA A 53 -24.42 -5.97 20.04
N PHE A 54 -23.22 -5.91 19.43
CA PHE A 54 -21.96 -5.64 20.13
C PHE A 54 -21.92 -4.27 20.84
N LEU A 55 -22.74 -3.30 20.41
CA LEU A 55 -22.83 -1.97 21.05
C LEU A 55 -23.40 -2.04 22.47
N PHE A 56 -24.18 -3.07 22.76
CA PHE A 56 -24.79 -3.31 24.07
C PHE A 56 -24.02 -4.31 24.92
N ALA A 57 -22.91 -4.85 24.37
CA ALA A 57 -22.02 -5.74 25.10
C ALA A 57 -21.24 -4.96 26.19
N PRO A 58 -20.87 -5.61 27.32
CA PRO A 58 -20.01 -5.00 28.31
C PRO A 58 -18.67 -4.54 27.68
N TRP A 59 -18.19 -3.40 28.16
CA TRP A 59 -16.86 -2.92 27.75
C TRP A 59 -15.79 -3.96 28.05
N PRO A 60 -14.82 -4.14 27.12
CA PRO A 60 -13.75 -5.11 27.33
C PRO A 60 -12.92 -4.72 28.56
N ARG A 61 -12.63 -5.68 29.41
CA ARG A 61 -11.80 -5.48 30.63
C ARG A 61 -10.36 -5.09 30.30
N TRP A 62 -9.89 -5.48 29.13
CA TRP A 62 -8.52 -5.24 28.64
C TRP A 62 -8.58 -4.68 27.23
N ILE A 63 -7.98 -3.50 27.05
CA ILE A 63 -7.84 -2.84 25.74
C ILE A 63 -6.36 -2.87 25.39
N SER A 64 -6.01 -3.47 24.29
CA SER A 64 -4.64 -3.48 23.77
C SER A 64 -4.36 -2.15 23.05
N LEU A 65 -3.33 -1.43 23.46
CA LEU A 65 -2.90 -0.21 22.76
C LEU A 65 -2.51 -0.48 21.31
N GLU A 66 -2.09 -1.70 21.01
CA GLU A 66 -1.74 -2.11 19.66
C GLU A 66 -2.96 -2.24 18.77
N ASP A 67 -4.03 -2.87 19.30
CA ASP A 67 -5.30 -3.00 18.58
C ASP A 67 -5.89 -1.62 18.29
N VAL A 68 -5.86 -0.73 19.29
CA VAL A 68 -6.25 0.68 19.14
C VAL A 68 -5.41 1.36 18.06
N GLY A 69 -4.09 1.19 18.12
CA GLY A 69 -3.16 1.79 17.15
C GLY A 69 -3.39 1.29 15.72
N PHE A 70 -3.61 -0.01 15.54
CA PHE A 70 -3.84 -0.59 14.21
C PHE A 70 -5.18 -0.19 13.61
N ASN A 71 -6.25 -0.22 14.38
CA ASN A 71 -7.58 0.20 13.95
C ASN A 71 -7.59 1.68 13.58
N PHE A 72 -7.01 2.53 14.43
CA PHE A 72 -6.85 3.95 14.16
C PHE A 72 -6.06 4.21 12.86
N ALA A 73 -4.89 3.58 12.74
CA ALA A 73 -4.02 3.74 11.58
C ALA A 73 -4.65 3.22 10.28
N ALA A 74 -5.47 2.18 10.34
CA ALA A 74 -6.18 1.63 9.19
C ALA A 74 -7.25 2.59 8.65
N TYR A 75 -7.97 3.29 9.52
CA TYR A 75 -9.04 4.19 9.09
C TYR A 75 -8.59 5.61 8.78
N LEU A 76 -7.40 6.01 9.22
CA LEU A 76 -6.85 7.34 8.94
C LEU A 76 -6.70 7.60 7.42
N PRO A 77 -6.07 6.72 6.59
CA PRO A 77 -6.02 6.90 5.15
C PRO A 77 -7.39 6.89 4.49
N LEU A 78 -8.33 6.09 4.99
CA LEU A 78 -9.70 6.05 4.46
C LEU A 78 -10.40 7.39 4.61
N GLY A 79 -10.41 7.94 5.84
CA GLY A 79 -11.02 9.24 6.10
C GLY A 79 -10.39 10.37 5.28
N PHE A 80 -9.08 10.37 5.14
CA PHE A 80 -8.35 11.30 4.30
C PHE A 80 -8.77 11.21 2.83
N LEU A 81 -8.77 10.02 2.25
CA LEU A 81 -9.10 9.80 0.84
C LEU A 81 -10.58 10.13 0.55
N LEU A 82 -11.50 9.74 1.43
CA LEU A 82 -12.92 10.05 1.29
C LEU A 82 -13.18 11.55 1.36
N ALA A 83 -12.64 12.25 2.36
CA ALA A 83 -12.80 13.69 2.48
C ALA A 83 -12.20 14.41 1.29
N LEU A 84 -11.00 14.03 0.85
CA LEU A 84 -10.36 14.61 -0.33
C LEU A 84 -11.20 14.40 -1.59
N ALA A 85 -11.74 13.19 -1.80
CA ALA A 85 -12.63 12.90 -2.93
C ALA A 85 -13.92 13.73 -2.90
N LEU A 86 -14.53 13.87 -1.72
CA LEU A 86 -15.77 14.63 -1.52
C LEU A 86 -15.57 16.15 -1.69
N CYS A 87 -14.37 16.69 -1.41
CA CYS A 87 -14.04 18.09 -1.69
C CYS A 87 -14.17 18.47 -3.17
N ALA A 88 -14.29 17.50 -4.08
CA ALA A 88 -14.57 17.75 -5.49
C ALA A 88 -15.95 18.39 -5.73
N ARG A 89 -16.93 18.07 -4.88
CA ARG A 89 -18.34 18.39 -5.08
C ARG A 89 -18.97 19.16 -3.92
N LEU A 90 -18.34 19.11 -2.76
CA LEU A 90 -18.87 19.65 -1.52
C LEU A 90 -17.91 20.70 -0.91
N HIS A 91 -18.50 21.61 -0.13
CA HIS A 91 -17.69 22.49 0.71
C HIS A 91 -16.84 21.64 1.69
N PRO A 92 -15.58 22.03 1.98
CA PRO A 92 -14.65 21.23 2.81
C PRO A 92 -15.24 20.74 4.13
N ARG A 93 -16.01 21.57 4.82
CA ARG A 93 -16.69 21.18 6.08
C ARG A 93 -17.65 20.00 5.88
N ASN A 94 -18.48 20.05 4.86
CA ASN A 94 -19.45 18.98 4.55
C ASN A 94 -18.74 17.70 4.07
N ALA A 95 -17.66 17.86 3.30
CA ALA A 95 -16.83 16.74 2.88
C ALA A 95 -16.21 16.00 4.07
N VAL A 96 -15.68 16.75 5.05
CA VAL A 96 -15.12 16.18 6.28
C VAL A 96 -16.19 15.45 7.07
N VAL A 97 -17.34 16.07 7.33
CA VAL A 97 -18.43 15.47 8.10
C VAL A 97 -18.93 14.18 7.44
N LEU A 98 -19.16 14.19 6.12
CA LEU A 98 -19.60 13.00 5.39
C LEU A 98 -18.56 11.90 5.39
N ALA A 99 -17.27 12.24 5.27
CA ALA A 99 -16.20 11.25 5.35
C ALA A 99 -16.14 10.58 6.74
N ILE A 100 -16.30 11.34 7.82
CA ILE A 100 -16.36 10.80 9.19
C ILE A 100 -17.55 9.84 9.33
N ILE A 101 -18.74 10.27 8.88
CA ILE A 101 -19.95 9.43 8.91
C ILE A 101 -19.74 8.16 8.08
N ALA A 102 -19.14 8.25 6.89
CA ALA A 102 -18.88 7.11 6.04
C ALA A 102 -17.89 6.12 6.69
N CYS A 103 -16.83 6.61 7.34
CA CYS A 103 -15.90 5.77 8.10
C CYS A 103 -16.58 5.05 9.25
N ALA A 104 -17.36 5.78 10.05
CA ALA A 104 -18.11 5.21 11.18
C ALA A 104 -19.16 4.19 10.71
N ALA A 105 -19.88 4.48 9.62
CA ALA A 105 -20.86 3.58 9.04
C ALA A 105 -20.20 2.29 8.49
N LEU A 106 -19.07 2.41 7.78
CA LEU A 106 -18.33 1.25 7.30
C LEU A 106 -17.86 0.39 8.47
N SER A 107 -17.31 1.02 9.52
CA SER A 107 -16.87 0.28 10.72
C SER A 107 -18.05 -0.41 11.41
N LEU A 108 -19.18 0.27 11.57
CA LEU A 108 -20.37 -0.32 12.17
C LEU A 108 -20.87 -1.55 11.40
N VAL A 109 -20.89 -1.47 10.06
CA VAL A 109 -21.30 -2.59 9.21
C VAL A 109 -20.31 -3.75 9.33
N LEU A 110 -19.02 -3.47 9.33
CA LEU A 110 -17.98 -4.50 9.44
C LEU A 110 -17.99 -5.16 10.82
N GLU A 111 -18.08 -4.41 11.91
CA GLU A 111 -18.19 -4.95 13.26
C GLU A 111 -19.46 -5.81 13.41
N SER A 112 -20.59 -5.35 12.83
CA SER A 112 -21.82 -6.15 12.83
C SER A 112 -21.68 -7.45 12.04
N ALA A 113 -20.95 -7.43 10.92
CA ALA A 113 -20.65 -8.64 10.15
C ALA A 113 -19.67 -9.58 10.89
N GLN A 114 -18.71 -9.04 11.61
CA GLN A 114 -17.74 -9.81 12.40
C GLN A 114 -18.37 -10.60 13.54
N GLN A 115 -19.54 -10.22 14.04
CA GLN A 115 -20.30 -11.01 15.04
C GLN A 115 -20.57 -12.43 14.53
N TYR A 116 -20.70 -12.61 13.23
CA TYR A 116 -20.96 -13.92 12.59
C TYR A 116 -19.69 -14.73 12.34
N LEU A 117 -18.49 -14.15 12.55
CA LEU A 117 -17.20 -14.82 12.33
C LEU A 117 -16.63 -15.33 13.67
N PRO A 118 -16.47 -16.66 13.87
CA PRO A 118 -16.00 -17.24 15.14
C PRO A 118 -14.62 -16.74 15.58
N VAL A 119 -13.78 -16.39 14.60
CA VAL A 119 -12.39 -15.93 14.82
C VAL A 119 -12.29 -14.43 15.08
N ARG A 120 -13.43 -13.71 15.06
CA ARG A 120 -13.49 -12.25 15.26
C ARG A 120 -14.31 -11.93 16.49
N ILE A 121 -13.97 -10.84 17.14
CA ILE A 121 -14.71 -10.30 18.29
C ILE A 121 -15.09 -8.88 17.94
N ALA A 122 -16.38 -8.67 17.66
CA ALA A 122 -16.91 -7.34 17.39
C ALA A 122 -16.84 -6.48 18.66
N SER A 123 -16.42 -5.23 18.54
CA SER A 123 -16.14 -4.35 19.68
C SER A 123 -16.61 -2.91 19.44
N ALA A 124 -17.31 -2.35 20.42
CA ALA A 124 -17.66 -0.93 20.43
C ALA A 124 -16.40 -0.02 20.50
N VAL A 125 -15.33 -0.51 21.11
CA VAL A 125 -14.04 0.21 21.16
C VAL A 125 -13.47 0.33 19.77
N ASP A 126 -13.51 -0.74 18.97
CA ASP A 126 -12.96 -0.73 17.60
C ASP A 126 -13.75 0.23 16.72
N LEU A 127 -15.08 0.23 16.82
CA LEU A 127 -15.92 1.22 16.14
C LEU A 127 -15.49 2.66 16.45
N LEU A 128 -15.29 2.98 17.73
CA LEU A 128 -14.89 4.33 18.16
C LEU A 128 -13.49 4.68 17.64
N VAL A 129 -12.55 3.77 17.77
CA VAL A 129 -11.15 3.98 17.33
C VAL A 129 -11.07 4.14 15.80
N ASN A 130 -11.79 3.34 15.05
CA ASN A 130 -11.92 3.43 13.60
C ASN A 130 -12.52 4.78 13.18
N ALA A 131 -13.60 5.21 13.86
CA ALA A 131 -14.22 6.51 13.61
C ALA A 131 -13.25 7.66 13.95
N CYS A 132 -12.49 7.57 15.04
CA CYS A 132 -11.45 8.55 15.40
C CYS A 132 -10.33 8.62 14.37
N GLY A 133 -9.83 7.48 13.88
CA GLY A 133 -8.85 7.43 12.82
C GLY A 133 -9.37 8.09 11.55
N GLY A 134 -10.59 7.72 11.12
CA GLY A 134 -11.26 8.34 9.98
C GLY A 134 -11.48 9.84 10.16
N MET A 135 -11.84 10.29 11.35
CA MET A 135 -11.99 11.70 11.68
C MET A 135 -10.68 12.48 11.52
N VAL A 136 -9.58 11.99 12.10
CA VAL A 136 -8.27 12.64 11.97
C VAL A 136 -7.84 12.72 10.50
N GLY A 137 -7.99 11.64 9.75
CA GLY A 137 -7.70 11.63 8.33
C GLY A 137 -8.54 12.63 7.55
N ALA A 138 -9.86 12.67 7.82
CA ALA A 138 -10.77 13.60 7.16
C ALA A 138 -10.46 15.07 7.48
N LEU A 139 -10.08 15.39 8.71
CA LEU A 139 -9.69 16.76 9.12
C LEU A 139 -8.41 17.25 8.46
N ILE A 140 -7.49 16.35 8.13
CA ILE A 140 -6.22 16.68 7.45
C ILE A 140 -6.44 16.88 5.94
N ALA A 141 -7.39 16.19 5.32
CA ALA A 141 -7.60 16.16 3.87
C ALA A 141 -7.75 17.53 3.20
N PRO A 142 -8.49 18.53 3.76
CA PRO A 142 -8.61 19.85 3.14
C PRO A 142 -7.29 20.58 2.92
N LEU A 143 -6.26 20.29 3.72
CA LEU A 143 -4.92 20.88 3.54
C LEU A 143 -4.26 20.42 2.23
N PHE A 144 -4.67 19.26 1.71
CA PHE A 144 -4.16 18.65 0.48
C PHE A 144 -5.10 18.87 -0.71
N ALA A 145 -6.25 19.49 -0.49
CA ALA A 145 -7.19 19.76 -1.57
C ALA A 145 -6.60 20.78 -2.57
N PRO A 146 -6.90 20.63 -3.88
CA PRO A 146 -6.62 21.65 -4.88
C PRO A 146 -7.30 22.97 -4.52
N GLY A 147 -6.51 24.04 -4.38
CA GLY A 147 -6.97 25.34 -3.87
C GLY A 147 -6.44 25.69 -2.49
N HIS A 148 -5.84 24.73 -1.78
CA HIS A 148 -5.05 25.00 -0.59
C HIS A 148 -3.55 25.08 -0.97
N ARG A 149 -2.82 26.05 -0.40
CA ARG A 149 -1.39 26.31 -0.73
C ARG A 149 -0.51 25.06 -0.67
N PHE A 150 -0.77 24.17 0.27
CA PHE A 150 -0.01 22.93 0.43
C PHE A 150 -0.34 21.93 -0.68
N GLY A 151 -1.63 21.72 -0.98
CA GLY A 151 -2.08 20.86 -2.08
C GLY A 151 -1.56 21.33 -3.45
N GLU A 152 -1.57 22.65 -3.69
CA GLU A 152 -1.01 23.26 -4.91
C GLU A 152 0.51 23.02 -5.03
N ARG A 153 1.27 23.19 -3.94
CA ARG A 153 2.72 22.89 -3.94
C ARG A 153 3.00 21.42 -4.26
N LEU A 154 2.23 20.49 -3.70
CA LEU A 154 2.37 19.06 -4.01
C LEU A 154 2.02 18.75 -5.45
N ALA A 155 0.95 19.35 -5.98
CA ALA A 155 0.57 19.20 -7.39
C ALA A 155 1.65 19.74 -8.33
N LEU A 156 2.22 20.91 -8.03
CA LEU A 156 3.35 21.46 -8.79
C LEU A 156 4.58 20.56 -8.74
N LEU A 157 4.91 20.03 -7.56
CA LEU A 157 6.02 19.10 -7.38
C LEU A 157 5.82 17.81 -8.17
N ARG A 158 4.62 17.23 -8.10
CA ARG A 158 4.22 16.05 -8.87
C ARG A 158 4.38 16.30 -10.36
N ASN A 159 3.87 17.44 -10.87
CA ASN A 159 3.90 17.78 -12.28
C ASN A 159 5.30 18.12 -12.80
N ARG A 160 6.18 18.58 -11.91
CA ARG A 160 7.60 18.78 -12.24
C ARG A 160 8.31 17.47 -12.57
N TRP A 161 7.91 16.37 -11.90
CA TRP A 161 8.63 15.10 -11.99
C TRP A 161 7.95 14.06 -12.88
N PHE A 162 6.61 14.07 -12.93
CA PHE A 162 5.84 13.03 -13.62
C PHE A 162 4.96 13.59 -14.74
N ILE A 163 4.70 12.74 -15.73
CA ILE A 163 3.77 13.08 -16.81
C ILE A 163 2.35 13.21 -16.26
N ASP A 164 1.58 14.11 -16.88
CA ASP A 164 0.18 14.29 -16.56
C ASP A 164 -0.68 13.17 -17.16
N GLY A 165 -1.80 12.90 -16.52
CA GLY A 165 -2.81 12.01 -17.03
C GLY A 165 -2.95 10.69 -16.25
N PRO A 166 -3.95 9.87 -16.66
CA PRO A 166 -4.33 8.67 -15.91
C PRO A 166 -3.20 7.66 -15.71
N ARG A 167 -2.27 7.58 -16.67
CA ARG A 167 -1.11 6.70 -16.58
C ARG A 167 -0.15 7.12 -15.45
N GLY A 168 0.16 8.44 -15.37
CA GLY A 168 1.01 8.96 -14.31
C GLY A 168 0.36 8.77 -12.93
N ASP A 169 -0.95 9.04 -12.84
CA ASP A 169 -1.73 8.91 -11.61
C ASP A 169 -1.79 7.45 -11.13
N ALA A 170 -2.04 6.50 -12.05
CA ALA A 170 -2.08 5.08 -11.73
C ALA A 170 -0.72 4.55 -11.24
N VAL A 171 0.40 4.95 -11.88
CA VAL A 171 1.74 4.54 -11.45
C VAL A 171 2.06 5.09 -10.07
N LEU A 172 1.70 6.34 -9.77
CA LEU A 172 1.92 6.92 -8.45
C LEU A 172 1.06 6.23 -7.38
N LEU A 173 -0.18 5.87 -7.71
CA LEU A 173 -1.04 5.07 -6.83
C LEU A 173 -0.43 3.69 -6.58
N LEU A 174 0.01 2.98 -7.63
CA LEU A 174 0.67 1.68 -7.50
C LEU A 174 1.96 1.77 -6.67
N ALA A 175 2.76 2.83 -6.84
CA ALA A 175 3.94 3.07 -6.01
C ALA A 175 3.57 3.31 -4.54
N GLY A 176 2.54 4.09 -4.26
CA GLY A 176 2.01 4.28 -2.90
C GLY A 176 1.50 2.98 -2.28
N LEU A 177 0.77 2.16 -3.04
CA LEU A 177 0.33 0.83 -2.59
C LEU A 177 1.53 -0.09 -2.32
N TRP A 178 2.56 -0.07 -3.18
CA TRP A 178 3.79 -0.83 -2.93
C TRP A 178 4.47 -0.42 -1.62
N LEU A 179 4.49 0.88 -1.33
CA LEU A 179 5.05 1.37 -0.06
C LEU A 179 4.31 0.79 1.14
N LEU A 180 2.97 0.71 1.07
CA LEU A 180 2.16 0.09 2.12
C LEU A 180 2.41 -1.43 2.26
N THR A 181 2.80 -2.13 1.17
CA THR A 181 3.17 -3.56 1.27
C THR A 181 4.39 -3.78 2.16
N GLN A 182 5.23 -2.77 2.36
CA GLN A 182 6.42 -2.87 3.22
C GLN A 182 6.08 -2.97 4.71
N LEU A 183 4.84 -2.70 5.09
CA LEU A 183 4.33 -2.99 6.43
C LEU A 183 4.15 -4.51 6.67
N HIS A 184 4.11 -5.31 5.62
CA HIS A 184 4.04 -6.76 5.73
C HIS A 184 5.40 -7.36 6.08
N ALA A 185 5.41 -8.26 7.07
CA ALA A 185 6.58 -9.08 7.40
C ALA A 185 6.73 -10.23 6.38
N ALA A 186 7.03 -9.87 5.13
CA ALA A 186 7.24 -10.85 4.07
C ALA A 186 8.42 -11.78 4.41
N PRO A 187 8.34 -13.07 4.02
CA PRO A 187 9.45 -14.02 4.21
C PRO A 187 10.71 -13.59 3.47
N ILE A 188 10.57 -12.88 2.35
CA ILE A 188 11.69 -12.32 1.59
C ILE A 188 11.56 -10.80 1.56
N ASN A 189 12.67 -10.09 1.81
CA ASN A 189 12.67 -8.64 1.82
C ASN A 189 12.22 -8.07 0.47
N MET A 190 11.34 -7.04 0.53
CA MET A 190 10.79 -6.36 -0.65
C MET A 190 10.08 -7.29 -1.66
N GLY A 191 9.93 -8.58 -1.35
CA GLY A 191 9.20 -9.54 -2.17
C GLY A 191 7.69 -9.33 -2.04
N ASN A 192 7.01 -9.31 -3.18
CA ASN A 192 5.56 -9.24 -3.28
C ASN A 192 5.05 -10.37 -4.18
N GLY A 193 3.80 -10.79 -3.99
CA GLY A 193 3.19 -11.85 -4.78
C GLY A 193 3.65 -13.25 -4.35
N ASP A 194 3.78 -13.49 -3.06
CA ASP A 194 4.00 -14.83 -2.52
C ASP A 194 2.69 -15.62 -2.54
N LEU A 195 2.53 -16.44 -3.55
CA LEU A 195 1.33 -17.26 -3.78
C LEU A 195 1.51 -18.70 -3.30
N ARG A 196 2.65 -19.05 -2.69
CA ARG A 196 2.96 -20.43 -2.28
C ARG A 196 1.88 -21.03 -1.38
N ALA A 197 1.48 -20.30 -0.35
CA ALA A 197 0.42 -20.75 0.55
C ALA A 197 -0.96 -20.85 -0.12
N SER A 198 -1.28 -19.89 -1.02
CA SER A 198 -2.58 -19.81 -1.69
C SER A 198 -2.75 -20.85 -2.80
N LEU A 199 -1.65 -21.20 -3.49
CA LEU A 199 -1.65 -22.14 -4.62
C LEU A 199 -0.98 -23.49 -4.29
N ALA A 200 -0.63 -23.72 -3.02
CA ALA A 200 0.10 -24.91 -2.56
C ALA A 200 1.37 -25.19 -3.41
N LEU A 201 2.11 -24.14 -3.76
CA LEU A 201 3.30 -24.28 -4.58
C LEU A 201 4.45 -24.85 -3.77
N VAL A 202 5.18 -25.77 -4.37
CA VAL A 202 6.37 -26.37 -3.77
C VAL A 202 7.63 -25.64 -4.26
N ALA A 203 8.54 -25.35 -3.34
CA ALA A 203 9.84 -24.76 -3.68
C ALA A 203 10.60 -25.61 -4.70
N ARG A 204 11.28 -24.96 -5.64
CA ARG A 204 12.02 -25.64 -6.73
C ARG A 204 13.41 -26.11 -6.31
N PHE A 205 13.92 -25.62 -5.17
CA PHE A 205 15.23 -26.01 -4.64
C PHE A 205 15.18 -26.10 -3.11
N ALA A 206 16.09 -26.89 -2.55
CA ALA A 206 16.19 -27.07 -1.11
C ALA A 206 16.73 -25.80 -0.43
N TYR A 207 16.28 -25.58 0.82
CA TYR A 207 16.80 -24.49 1.62
C TYR A 207 18.25 -24.76 2.01
N THR A 208 19.13 -23.83 1.65
CA THR A 208 20.44 -23.63 2.27
C THR A 208 20.61 -22.14 2.56
N PRO A 209 21.38 -21.73 3.59
CA PRO A 209 21.58 -20.32 3.87
C PRO A 209 22.12 -19.54 2.68
N GLU A 210 22.94 -20.18 1.85
CA GLU A 210 23.53 -19.55 0.66
C GLU A 210 22.51 -19.42 -0.47
N SER A 211 21.79 -20.49 -0.81
CA SER A 211 20.76 -20.45 -1.87
C SER A 211 19.68 -19.45 -1.53
N TYR A 212 19.27 -19.38 -0.26
CA TYR A 212 18.29 -18.41 0.20
C TYR A 212 18.83 -16.97 0.09
N ARG A 213 20.08 -16.71 0.47
CA ARG A 213 20.71 -15.38 0.34
C ARG A 213 20.73 -14.88 -1.10
N TYR A 214 21.09 -15.74 -2.06
CA TYR A 214 21.10 -15.36 -3.47
C TYR A 214 19.68 -15.20 -4.04
N ALA A 215 18.74 -16.03 -3.62
CA ALA A 215 17.34 -15.87 -4.01
C ALA A 215 16.76 -14.56 -3.45
N GLU A 216 17.02 -14.22 -2.20
CA GLU A 216 16.64 -12.94 -1.60
C GLU A 216 17.25 -11.76 -2.38
N ALA A 217 18.55 -11.84 -2.69
CA ALA A 217 19.22 -10.80 -3.49
C ALA A 217 18.57 -10.64 -4.88
N GLY A 218 18.24 -11.74 -5.54
CA GLY A 218 17.56 -11.73 -6.84
C GLY A 218 16.15 -11.11 -6.75
N VAL A 219 15.36 -11.47 -5.74
CA VAL A 219 14.02 -10.90 -5.53
C VAL A 219 14.10 -9.41 -5.24
N VAL A 220 14.99 -8.97 -4.34
CA VAL A 220 15.20 -7.55 -4.01
C VAL A 220 15.63 -6.79 -5.27
N MET A 221 16.59 -7.31 -6.02
CA MET A 221 17.07 -6.71 -7.26
C MET A 221 15.93 -6.48 -8.25
N LEU A 222 15.16 -7.52 -8.54
CA LEU A 222 14.09 -7.49 -9.54
C LEU A 222 12.93 -6.60 -9.09
N SER A 223 12.53 -6.69 -7.82
CA SER A 223 11.42 -5.89 -7.27
C SER A 223 11.73 -4.40 -7.24
N ILE A 224 12.93 -4.01 -6.77
CA ILE A 224 13.36 -2.61 -6.73
C ILE A 224 13.60 -2.07 -8.15
N ALA A 225 14.19 -2.88 -9.04
CA ALA A 225 14.36 -2.49 -10.43
C ALA A 225 13.01 -2.32 -11.14
N ALA A 226 12.06 -3.25 -10.96
CA ALA A 226 10.71 -3.13 -11.51
C ALA A 226 10.03 -1.83 -11.06
N LEU A 227 10.11 -1.50 -9.77
CA LEU A 227 9.55 -0.27 -9.21
C LEU A 227 10.22 0.98 -9.79
N GLY A 228 11.55 1.01 -9.84
CA GLY A 228 12.29 2.14 -10.42
C GLY A 228 11.95 2.32 -11.90
N LEU A 229 11.91 1.25 -12.69
CA LEU A 229 11.53 1.31 -14.10
C LEU A 229 10.07 1.71 -14.29
N LEU A 230 9.15 1.25 -13.43
CA LEU A 230 7.75 1.66 -13.42
C LEU A 230 7.62 3.17 -13.19
N LEU A 231 8.25 3.72 -12.15
CA LEU A 231 8.30 5.16 -11.88
C LEU A 231 8.99 5.91 -13.02
N GLY A 232 10.10 5.38 -13.52
CA GLY A 232 10.82 5.92 -14.67
C GLY A 232 9.98 5.95 -15.96
N SER A 233 9.02 5.05 -16.14
CA SER A 233 8.13 5.00 -17.31
C SER A 233 7.16 6.19 -17.39
N VAL A 234 6.96 6.91 -16.28
CA VAL A 234 6.11 8.10 -16.18
C VAL A 234 6.89 9.33 -15.73
N ALA A 235 8.18 9.23 -15.51
CA ALA A 235 9.05 10.37 -15.19
C ALA A 235 9.23 11.26 -16.43
N ARG A 236 9.11 12.59 -16.25
CA ARG A 236 9.35 13.56 -17.33
C ARG A 236 10.80 13.61 -17.78
N ASN A 237 11.71 13.46 -16.82
CA ASN A 237 13.16 13.47 -17.08
C ASN A 237 13.86 12.52 -16.12
N ILE A 238 14.84 11.80 -16.66
CA ILE A 238 15.75 10.92 -15.91
C ILE A 238 17.05 11.69 -15.65
N GLY A 239 17.07 12.38 -14.54
CA GLY A 239 18.23 13.15 -14.10
C GLY A 239 18.43 13.05 -12.58
N SER A 240 19.23 13.93 -12.01
CA SER A 240 19.50 13.95 -10.56
C SER A 240 18.24 14.06 -9.69
N GLY A 241 17.18 14.71 -10.21
CA GLY A 241 15.88 14.81 -9.52
C GLY A 241 15.19 13.46 -9.39
N TYR A 242 15.18 12.67 -10.45
CA TYR A 242 14.63 11.31 -10.44
C TYR A 242 15.36 10.43 -9.42
N TRP A 243 16.69 10.42 -9.44
CA TRP A 243 17.50 9.60 -8.53
C TRP A 243 17.31 10.00 -7.07
N ARG A 244 17.24 11.32 -6.78
CA ARG A 244 16.94 11.79 -5.42
C ARG A 244 15.56 11.37 -4.95
N MET A 245 14.54 11.54 -5.77
CA MET A 245 13.17 11.11 -5.47
C MET A 245 13.12 9.60 -5.24
N PHE A 246 13.74 8.80 -6.11
CA PHE A 246 13.77 7.34 -5.97
C PHE A 246 14.51 6.90 -4.71
N ALA A 247 15.67 7.52 -4.40
CA ALA A 247 16.40 7.23 -3.17
C ALA A 247 15.58 7.55 -1.92
N LEU A 248 14.89 8.71 -1.88
CA LEU A 248 14.00 9.08 -0.78
C LEU A 248 12.82 8.11 -0.65
N PHE A 249 12.29 7.63 -1.78
CA PHE A 249 11.20 6.66 -1.79
C PHE A 249 11.64 5.30 -1.21
N ILE A 250 12.81 4.80 -1.60
CA ILE A 250 13.39 3.56 -1.04
C ILE A 250 13.75 3.75 0.44
N ALA A 251 14.32 4.90 0.82
CA ALA A 251 14.59 5.21 2.23
C ALA A 251 13.29 5.21 3.06
N GLY A 252 12.22 5.80 2.53
CA GLY A 252 10.89 5.74 3.16
C GLY A 252 10.37 4.31 3.34
N ALA A 253 10.56 3.45 2.32
CA ALA A 253 10.21 2.02 2.42
C ALA A 253 11.03 1.31 3.52
N CYS A 254 12.32 1.59 3.61
CA CYS A 254 13.17 1.05 4.67
C CYS A 254 12.73 1.51 6.06
N VAL A 255 12.37 2.79 6.22
CA VAL A 255 11.83 3.33 7.48
C VAL A 255 10.52 2.64 7.84
N LEU A 256 9.58 2.51 6.89
CA LEU A 256 8.32 1.80 7.13
C LEU A 256 8.54 0.35 7.54
N LYS A 257 9.45 -0.35 6.86
CA LYS A 257 9.79 -1.74 7.20
C LYS A 257 10.41 -1.85 8.58
N THR A 258 11.28 -0.92 8.97
CA THR A 258 11.86 -0.87 10.31
C THR A 258 10.81 -0.60 11.37
N LEU A 259 9.91 0.35 11.13
CA LEU A 259 8.79 0.64 12.03
C LEU A 259 7.84 -0.56 12.16
N ALA A 260 7.54 -1.24 11.05
CA ALA A 260 6.75 -2.46 11.07
C ALA A 260 7.44 -3.57 11.89
N ALA A 261 8.74 -3.78 11.72
CA ALA A 261 9.51 -4.74 12.50
C ALA A 261 9.50 -4.40 13.99
N TRP A 262 9.66 -3.14 14.33
CA TRP A 262 9.71 -2.69 15.73
C TRP A 262 8.33 -2.72 16.40
N LEU A 263 7.30 -2.12 15.78
CA LEU A 263 5.98 -1.95 16.38
C LEU A 263 5.12 -3.21 16.26
N ILE A 264 5.21 -3.93 15.13
CA ILE A 264 4.32 -5.05 14.83
C ILE A 264 4.93 -6.37 15.29
N LEU A 265 6.21 -6.62 14.95
CA LEU A 265 6.89 -7.86 15.28
C LEU A 265 7.56 -7.83 16.65
N ARG A 266 7.63 -6.65 17.30
CA ARG A 266 8.28 -6.44 18.60
C ARG A 266 9.69 -7.04 18.69
N THR A 267 10.41 -7.00 17.59
CA THR A 267 11.76 -7.53 17.55
C THR A 267 12.71 -6.64 18.37
N ALA A 268 13.52 -7.25 19.20
CA ALA A 268 14.59 -6.55 19.93
C ALA A 268 15.60 -5.87 18.98
N THR A 269 15.67 -6.37 17.74
CA THR A 269 16.55 -5.87 16.68
C THR A 269 15.73 -5.45 15.46
N PRO A 270 15.17 -4.23 15.40
CA PRO A 270 14.32 -3.78 14.30
C PRO A 270 15.02 -3.74 12.93
N TRP A 271 16.34 -3.82 12.91
CA TRP A 271 17.19 -3.88 11.70
C TRP A 271 17.46 -5.31 11.20
N SER A 272 16.93 -6.33 11.84
CA SER A 272 17.16 -7.74 11.46
C SER A 272 16.75 -8.08 10.01
N TRP A 273 15.89 -7.26 9.41
CA TRP A 273 15.51 -7.37 7.99
C TRP A 273 16.63 -6.91 7.04
N LEU A 274 17.61 -6.13 7.51
CA LEU A 274 18.76 -5.68 6.71
C LEU A 274 19.79 -6.82 6.56
N THR A 275 19.45 -7.78 5.73
CA THR A 275 20.24 -8.97 5.48
C THR A 275 21.35 -8.72 4.45
N PRO A 276 22.40 -9.55 4.40
CA PRO A 276 23.37 -9.51 3.29
C PRO A 276 22.72 -9.68 1.91
N GLY A 277 21.68 -10.54 1.80
CA GLY A 277 20.91 -10.71 0.57
C GLY A 277 20.21 -9.44 0.12
N PHE A 278 19.61 -8.70 1.07
CA PHE A 278 19.00 -7.39 0.78
C PHE A 278 20.03 -6.38 0.25
N VAL A 279 21.18 -6.25 0.91
CA VAL A 279 22.24 -5.29 0.51
C VAL A 279 22.77 -5.62 -0.89
N MET A 280 23.05 -6.90 -1.15
CA MET A 280 23.48 -7.37 -2.47
C MET A 280 22.42 -7.08 -3.55
N GLY A 281 21.16 -7.39 -3.25
CA GLY A 281 20.05 -7.16 -4.16
C GLY A 281 19.81 -5.68 -4.45
N LEU A 282 19.92 -4.81 -3.44
CA LEU A 282 19.80 -3.37 -3.61
C LEU A 282 20.91 -2.81 -4.51
N ALA A 283 22.17 -3.22 -4.27
CA ALA A 283 23.30 -2.82 -5.12
C ALA A 283 23.10 -3.28 -6.57
N ALA A 284 22.69 -4.53 -6.77
CA ALA A 284 22.40 -5.08 -8.09
C ALA A 284 21.22 -4.37 -8.78
N ALA A 285 20.18 -3.99 -8.02
CA ALA A 285 19.05 -3.21 -8.54
C ALA A 285 19.47 -1.83 -9.04
N ILE A 286 20.36 -1.14 -8.32
CA ILE A 286 20.90 0.15 -8.73
C ILE A 286 21.68 -0.01 -10.06
N MET A 287 22.53 -1.02 -10.16
CA MET A 287 23.28 -1.30 -11.39
C MET A 287 22.34 -1.59 -12.56
N LEU A 288 21.31 -2.40 -12.36
CA LEU A 288 20.31 -2.71 -13.37
C LEU A 288 19.56 -1.43 -13.80
N LEU A 289 19.17 -0.60 -12.86
CA LEU A 289 18.48 0.67 -13.13
C LEU A 289 19.35 1.65 -13.90
N LEU A 290 20.66 1.77 -13.60
CA LEU A 290 21.58 2.65 -14.34
C LEU A 290 21.62 2.31 -15.83
N VAL A 291 21.43 1.05 -16.20
CA VAL A 291 21.39 0.58 -17.59
C VAL A 291 19.99 0.81 -18.19
N PHE A 292 18.96 0.22 -17.58
CA PHE A 292 17.63 0.12 -18.20
C PHE A 292 16.80 1.40 -18.09
N VAL A 293 17.09 2.31 -17.16
CA VAL A 293 16.42 3.60 -17.08
C VAL A 293 16.71 4.51 -18.29
N ARG A 294 17.74 4.22 -19.05
CA ARG A 294 18.09 4.93 -20.31
C ARG A 294 17.17 4.57 -21.47
N LEU A 295 16.41 3.49 -21.36
CA LEU A 295 15.41 3.11 -22.36
C LEU A 295 14.34 4.21 -22.50
N PRO A 296 13.67 4.30 -23.66
CA PRO A 296 12.50 5.16 -23.81
C PRO A 296 11.39 4.75 -22.83
N GLN A 297 10.43 5.64 -22.57
CA GLN A 297 9.37 5.43 -21.56
C GLN A 297 8.65 4.07 -21.69
N ARG A 298 8.35 3.65 -22.92
CA ARG A 298 7.75 2.32 -23.20
C ARG A 298 8.69 1.17 -22.89
N GLY A 299 9.95 1.30 -23.28
CA GLY A 299 10.99 0.31 -23.00
C GLY A 299 11.18 0.11 -21.50
N ARG A 300 11.12 1.20 -20.70
CA ARG A 300 11.14 1.13 -19.23
C ARG A 300 9.91 0.40 -18.68
N GLY A 301 8.72 0.69 -19.21
CA GLY A 301 7.50 -0.01 -18.82
C GLY A 301 7.56 -1.51 -19.16
N PHE A 302 8.07 -1.88 -20.32
CA PHE A 302 8.25 -3.27 -20.71
C PHE A 302 9.31 -3.98 -19.86
N ALA A 303 10.44 -3.32 -19.59
CA ALA A 303 11.46 -3.84 -18.68
C ALA A 303 10.94 -4.00 -17.24
N ALA A 304 10.09 -3.07 -16.77
CA ALA A 304 9.40 -3.20 -15.48
C ALA A 304 8.47 -4.42 -15.44
N LEU A 305 7.73 -4.66 -16.53
CA LEU A 305 6.85 -5.84 -16.66
C LEU A 305 7.65 -7.14 -16.54
N LEU A 306 8.75 -7.26 -17.29
CA LEU A 306 9.59 -8.45 -17.25
C LEU A 306 10.26 -8.66 -15.90
N ALA A 307 10.79 -7.60 -15.31
CA ALA A 307 11.40 -7.64 -13.99
C ALA A 307 10.38 -8.06 -12.90
N LEU A 308 9.15 -7.57 -12.98
CA LEU A 308 8.10 -7.93 -12.02
C LEU A 308 7.67 -9.39 -12.18
N ILE A 309 7.50 -9.89 -13.42
CA ILE A 309 7.21 -11.31 -13.68
C ILE A 309 8.33 -12.18 -13.10
N ALA A 310 9.58 -11.82 -13.37
CA ALA A 310 10.74 -12.57 -12.86
C ALA A 310 10.81 -12.53 -11.32
N ALA A 311 10.50 -11.39 -10.69
CA ALA A 311 10.47 -11.25 -9.23
C ALA A 311 9.42 -12.18 -8.60
N VAL A 312 8.18 -12.16 -9.13
CA VAL A 312 7.09 -13.02 -8.66
C VAL A 312 7.43 -14.50 -8.87
N ALA A 313 7.96 -14.85 -10.05
CA ALA A 313 8.38 -16.23 -10.32
C ALA A 313 9.46 -16.69 -9.32
N LEU A 314 10.46 -15.86 -9.07
CA LEU A 314 11.56 -16.18 -8.15
C LEU A 314 11.07 -16.33 -6.72
N VAL A 315 10.20 -15.43 -6.21
CA VAL A 315 9.59 -15.56 -4.87
C VAL A 315 8.91 -16.92 -4.73
N ASN A 316 8.13 -17.32 -5.72
CA ASN A 316 7.34 -18.55 -5.66
C ASN A 316 8.16 -19.83 -5.90
N CYS A 317 9.36 -19.72 -6.46
CA CYS A 317 10.30 -20.83 -6.58
C CYS A 317 11.23 -20.97 -5.36
N THR A 318 11.35 -19.94 -4.53
CA THR A 318 12.27 -19.92 -3.39
C THR A 318 11.69 -20.71 -2.20
N PRO A 319 12.51 -21.48 -1.47
CA PRO A 319 12.05 -22.17 -0.27
C PRO A 319 11.70 -21.18 0.85
N GLU A 320 10.84 -21.60 1.77
CA GLU A 320 10.59 -20.85 2.99
C GLU A 320 11.84 -20.85 3.88
N ASN A 321 12.09 -19.72 4.54
CA ASN A 321 13.15 -19.65 5.52
C ASN A 321 12.64 -20.18 6.88
N PRO A 322 13.11 -21.36 7.33
CA PRO A 322 12.62 -21.96 8.57
C PRO A 322 12.89 -21.13 9.82
N TYR A 323 13.86 -20.20 9.76
CA TYR A 323 14.21 -19.33 10.88
C TYR A 323 13.45 -17.99 10.87
N ARG A 324 12.69 -17.71 9.83
CA ARG A 324 11.88 -16.48 9.68
C ARG A 324 10.38 -16.70 9.84
N SER A 325 9.94 -17.96 9.89
CA SER A 325 8.54 -18.26 10.20
C SER A 325 8.28 -17.84 11.64
N LEU A 326 7.64 -16.67 11.81
CA LEU A 326 7.05 -16.32 13.10
C LEU A 326 5.93 -17.32 13.37
N PRO A 327 6.05 -18.15 14.40
CA PRO A 327 4.97 -19.02 14.79
C PRO A 327 3.84 -18.13 15.35
N VAL A 328 2.89 -17.77 14.50
CA VAL A 328 1.68 -16.99 14.86
C VAL A 328 0.91 -17.66 16.01
N HIS A 329 1.05 -18.98 16.15
CA HIS A 329 0.47 -19.77 17.24
C HIS A 329 1.18 -19.64 18.59
N LEU A 330 2.35 -19.01 18.66
CA LEU A 330 3.05 -18.73 19.91
C LEU A 330 2.74 -17.36 20.51
N LEU A 331 1.89 -16.55 19.88
CA LEU A 331 1.43 -15.29 20.44
C LEU A 331 0.23 -15.55 21.37
N PRO A 332 0.42 -15.59 22.71
CA PRO A 332 -0.67 -15.92 23.62
C PRO A 332 -1.78 -14.86 23.55
N GLY A 333 -3.01 -15.31 23.28
CA GLY A 333 -4.25 -14.61 23.61
C GLY A 333 -4.64 -13.39 22.75
N ARG A 334 -3.98 -13.09 21.61
CA ARG A 334 -4.17 -11.82 20.87
C ARG A 334 -4.42 -12.00 19.36
N VAL A 335 -5.23 -12.99 19.00
CA VAL A 335 -5.30 -13.49 17.61
C VAL A 335 -6.16 -12.60 16.68
N GLY A 336 -7.17 -11.88 17.19
CA GLY A 336 -8.20 -11.26 16.34
C GLY A 336 -7.72 -10.05 15.52
N HIS A 337 -7.13 -9.04 16.14
CA HIS A 337 -6.82 -7.73 15.50
C HIS A 337 -5.45 -7.72 14.81
N PHE A 338 -4.46 -8.39 15.38
CA PHE A 338 -3.17 -8.62 14.73
C PHE A 338 -3.35 -9.37 13.39
N LEU A 339 -4.31 -10.31 13.35
CA LEU A 339 -4.69 -10.99 12.11
C LEU A 339 -5.28 -10.02 11.07
N SER A 340 -6.02 -8.98 11.48
CA SER A 340 -6.59 -8.01 10.52
C SER A 340 -5.51 -7.21 9.84
N PHE A 341 -4.56 -6.64 10.57
CA PHE A 341 -3.49 -5.84 9.99
C PHE A 341 -2.52 -6.67 9.14
N THR A 342 -2.12 -7.83 9.64
CA THR A 342 -1.28 -8.77 8.87
C THR A 342 -2.01 -9.29 7.64
N SER A 343 -3.32 -9.46 7.70
CA SER A 343 -4.16 -9.86 6.56
C SER A 343 -4.26 -8.76 5.52
N ILE A 344 -4.45 -7.49 5.93
CA ILE A 344 -4.44 -6.34 5.00
C ILE A 344 -3.10 -6.24 4.28
N SER A 345 -2.02 -6.20 5.05
CA SER A 345 -0.67 -6.03 4.50
C SER A 345 -0.28 -7.22 3.62
N ARG A 346 -0.71 -8.44 3.97
CA ARG A 346 -0.52 -9.65 3.17
C ARG A 346 -1.32 -9.57 1.88
N ALA A 347 -2.64 -9.33 1.96
CA ALA A 347 -3.49 -9.22 0.77
C ALA A 347 -2.97 -8.14 -0.20
N LEU A 348 -2.52 -7.00 0.34
CA LEU A 348 -1.94 -5.95 -0.46
C LEU A 348 -0.62 -6.39 -1.11
N SER A 349 0.23 -7.12 -0.38
CA SER A 349 1.47 -7.69 -0.90
C SER A 349 1.22 -8.71 -2.01
N ASP A 350 0.20 -9.55 -1.87
CA ASP A 350 -0.13 -10.61 -2.84
C ASP A 350 -0.80 -10.02 -4.09
N LEU A 351 -1.68 -9.03 -3.94
CA LEU A 351 -2.45 -8.43 -5.03
C LEU A 351 -1.67 -7.37 -5.81
N TRP A 352 -0.73 -6.66 -5.18
CA TRP A 352 -0.01 -5.55 -5.80
C TRP A 352 0.68 -5.91 -7.12
N PRO A 353 1.43 -7.03 -7.22
CA PRO A 353 2.06 -7.40 -8.49
C PRO A 353 1.03 -7.68 -9.59
N LEU A 354 -0.07 -8.34 -9.25
CA LEU A 354 -1.13 -8.65 -10.21
C LEU A 354 -1.77 -7.37 -10.77
N LEU A 355 -2.08 -6.41 -9.89
CA LEU A 355 -2.60 -5.10 -10.29
C LEU A 355 -1.60 -4.35 -11.17
N THR A 356 -0.31 -4.39 -10.81
CA THR A 356 0.76 -3.73 -11.57
C THR A 356 0.99 -4.39 -12.92
N LEU A 357 0.97 -5.72 -12.99
CA LEU A 357 1.08 -6.48 -14.25
C LEU A 357 -0.11 -6.17 -15.17
N LEU A 358 -1.34 -6.21 -14.64
CA LEU A 358 -2.53 -5.88 -15.40
C LEU A 358 -2.45 -4.44 -15.94
N PHE A 359 -2.07 -3.49 -15.09
CA PHE A 359 -1.88 -2.09 -15.51
C PHE A 359 -0.84 -1.98 -16.64
N LEU A 360 0.31 -2.62 -16.52
CA LEU A 360 1.36 -2.58 -17.54
C LEU A 360 0.89 -3.22 -18.86
N LEU A 361 0.23 -4.38 -18.79
CA LEU A 361 -0.32 -5.08 -19.94
C LEU A 361 -1.34 -4.23 -20.71
N VAL A 362 -2.22 -3.51 -19.99
CA VAL A 362 -3.25 -2.65 -20.59
C VAL A 362 -2.64 -1.33 -21.09
N SER A 363 -1.69 -0.74 -20.37
CA SER A 363 -1.17 0.61 -20.67
C SER A 363 -0.06 0.63 -21.72
N LEU A 364 0.71 -0.45 -21.91
CA LEU A 364 1.80 -0.50 -22.86
C LEU A 364 1.36 -0.47 -24.34
N PRO A 365 0.29 -1.17 -24.76
CA PRO A 365 -0.19 -1.13 -26.14
C PRO A 365 -0.79 0.21 -26.56
N VAL A 366 -1.32 1.00 -25.61
CA VAL A 366 -2.01 2.25 -25.90
C VAL A 366 -1.02 3.33 -26.36
N ARG A 367 -1.19 3.84 -27.57
CA ARG A 367 -0.42 4.99 -28.10
C ARG A 367 -1.02 6.28 -27.52
N TYR A 368 -0.36 6.87 -26.54
CA TYR A 368 -0.74 8.20 -26.06
C TYR A 368 -0.18 9.29 -26.98
N ALA A 369 -0.94 10.38 -27.18
CA ALA A 369 -0.56 11.49 -28.05
C ALA A 369 0.76 12.20 -27.63
N SER A 370 1.24 11.98 -26.41
CA SER A 370 2.51 12.51 -25.89
C SER A 370 3.77 11.88 -26.51
N ASP A 371 3.64 10.76 -27.23
CA ASP A 371 4.77 10.07 -27.89
C ASP A 371 5.20 10.70 -29.23
N ARG A 372 4.55 11.78 -29.66
CA ARG A 372 4.82 12.45 -30.95
C ARG A 372 5.60 13.78 -30.83
N ARG A 373 6.18 14.06 -29.65
CA ARG A 373 7.02 15.25 -29.49
C ARG A 373 8.42 14.91 -29.04
#